data_9d1688e13721152789dedba9779ce813
#
_entry.id   9d1688e13721152789dedba9779ce813
#
_cell.length_a   1.000
_cell.length_b   1.000
_cell.length_c   1.000
_cell.angle_alpha   90.00
_cell.angle_beta   90.00
_cell.angle_gamma   90.00
#
_symmetry.space_group_name_H-M   'P 1'
#
loop_
_entity.id
_entity.type
_entity.pdbx_description
1 polymer ?
#
loop_
_entity_poly.entity_id
_entity_poly.type
_entity_poly.pdbx_seq_one_letter_code
_entity_poly.pdbx_strand_id
1 'polypeptide(L)'
;YKHIPLESVAIYVPGSTVSYPSSVLMNAIPAIVAGVKRIVMINPGYKGKLNSAVLYAAKKCKIKEIYSIGGPSAIAAVAYGTKKIKKVNKIVGPGNAYVAAAKKEVFGEVGIEGMIAGPSEVTIVCDKFSNPEWIASDLIAQAEHDILAQCILISKDRKIIEKVKVEIFEQLKKIPRNSIARKSLFSNGIL
;
A
#
# COMPACT_ATOMS: atom_id res chain seq x y z
N TYR A 1 -18.98 23.74 -14.91
CA TYR A 1 -18.46 23.09 -13.68
C TYR A 1 -17.33 23.93 -13.10
N LYS A 2 -17.30 24.08 -11.77
CA LYS A 2 -16.23 24.76 -11.05
C LYS A 2 -15.52 23.75 -10.15
N HIS A 3 -14.22 23.53 -10.35
CA HIS A 3 -13.38 22.69 -9.50
C HIS A 3 -12.70 23.57 -8.44
N ILE A 4 -12.85 23.22 -7.17
CA ILE A 4 -12.24 23.90 -6.04
C ILE A 4 -11.33 22.89 -5.33
N PRO A 5 -10.02 23.18 -5.18
CA PRO A 5 -9.13 22.29 -4.46
C PRO A 5 -9.48 22.22 -2.97
N LEU A 6 -9.25 21.07 -2.36
CA LEU A 6 -9.32 20.92 -0.90
C LEU A 6 -8.22 21.77 -0.25
N GLU A 7 -8.50 22.32 0.94
CA GLU A 7 -7.49 23.08 1.66
C GLU A 7 -6.36 22.21 2.20
N SER A 8 -6.69 21.00 2.66
CA SER A 8 -5.72 20.10 3.30
C SER A 8 -6.03 18.63 3.09
N VAL A 9 -4.96 17.83 2.93
CA VAL A 9 -5.03 16.37 2.78
C VAL A 9 -3.96 15.74 3.67
N ALA A 10 -4.33 14.67 4.39
CA ALA A 10 -3.36 13.79 5.02
C ALA A 10 -3.10 12.58 4.11
N ILE A 11 -1.83 12.31 3.85
CA ILE A 11 -1.40 11.09 3.16
C ILE A 11 -0.89 10.09 4.19
N TYR A 12 -1.50 8.92 4.26
CA TYR A 12 -1.03 7.83 5.09
C TYR A 12 -0.04 6.98 4.29
N VAL A 13 1.19 6.92 4.77
CA VAL A 13 2.26 6.14 4.15
C VAL A 13 2.64 5.00 5.08
N PRO A 14 2.39 3.73 4.74
CA PRO A 14 2.79 2.60 5.57
C PRO A 14 4.30 2.58 5.79
N GLY A 15 4.77 2.06 6.93
CA GLY A 15 6.20 2.11 7.23
C GLY A 15 6.67 1.19 8.35
N SER A 16 5.77 0.39 8.96
CA SER A 16 6.13 -0.48 10.09
C SER A 16 6.93 -1.72 9.68
N THR A 17 6.75 -2.23 8.48
CA THR A 17 7.40 -3.47 7.99
C THR A 17 8.20 -3.28 6.72
N VAL A 18 7.74 -2.41 5.84
CA VAL A 18 8.38 -2.07 4.56
C VAL A 18 8.25 -0.58 4.33
N SER A 19 9.21 0.00 3.62
CA SER A 19 9.22 1.42 3.26
C SER A 19 8.64 1.61 1.86
N TYR A 20 7.70 2.54 1.74
CA TYR A 20 7.01 2.83 0.49
C TYR A 20 7.20 4.30 0.05
N PRO A 21 8.36 4.66 -0.50
CA PRO A 21 8.56 5.99 -1.07
C PRO A 21 7.61 6.26 -2.25
N SER A 22 7.24 5.22 -2.98
CA SER A 22 6.22 5.29 -4.05
C SER A 22 4.86 5.75 -3.53
N SER A 23 4.43 5.29 -2.35
CA SER A 23 3.17 5.74 -1.76
C SER A 23 3.17 7.23 -1.44
N VAL A 24 4.32 7.81 -1.10
CA VAL A 24 4.44 9.28 -0.96
C VAL A 24 4.14 9.95 -2.29
N LEU A 25 4.81 9.52 -3.36
CA LEU A 25 4.67 10.13 -4.69
C LEU A 25 3.25 9.96 -5.23
N MET A 26 2.71 8.74 -5.14
CA MET A 26 1.37 8.40 -5.66
C MET A 26 0.23 9.16 -4.98
N ASN A 27 0.40 9.58 -3.73
CA ASN A 27 -0.61 10.36 -3.01
C ASN A 27 -0.32 11.87 -3.08
N ALA A 28 0.94 12.29 -2.94
CA ALA A 28 1.29 13.70 -2.89
C ALA A 28 1.21 14.39 -4.25
N ILE A 29 1.65 13.74 -5.33
CA ILE A 29 1.67 14.37 -6.66
C ILE A 29 0.25 14.71 -7.14
N PRO A 30 -0.74 13.81 -7.09
CA PRO A 30 -2.11 14.16 -7.42
C PRO A 30 -2.68 15.28 -6.55
N ALA A 31 -2.37 15.29 -5.24
CA ALA A 31 -2.80 16.37 -4.35
C ALA A 31 -2.19 17.72 -4.75
N ILE A 32 -0.91 17.75 -5.11
CA ILE A 32 -0.22 18.96 -5.60
C ILE A 32 -0.83 19.45 -6.90
N VAL A 33 -1.03 18.55 -7.87
CA VAL A 33 -1.63 18.87 -9.17
C VAL A 33 -3.06 19.39 -9.01
N ALA A 34 -3.82 18.81 -8.07
CA ALA A 34 -5.15 19.28 -7.71
C ALA A 34 -5.18 20.63 -6.97
N GLY A 35 -4.02 21.21 -6.65
CA GLY A 35 -3.92 22.53 -6.00
C GLY A 35 -4.13 22.51 -4.49
N VAL A 36 -3.98 21.36 -3.82
CA VAL A 36 -4.09 21.27 -2.34
C VAL A 36 -2.96 22.07 -1.70
N LYS A 37 -3.33 23.00 -0.81
CA LYS A 37 -2.37 23.92 -0.20
C LYS A 37 -1.56 23.30 0.94
N ARG A 38 -2.17 22.41 1.72
CA ARG A 38 -1.55 21.76 2.88
C ARG A 38 -1.61 20.26 2.73
N ILE A 39 -0.43 19.61 2.64
CA ILE A 39 -0.28 18.16 2.60
C ILE A 39 0.46 17.73 3.85
N VAL A 40 -0.17 16.85 4.63
CA VAL A 40 0.37 16.28 5.86
C VAL A 40 0.73 14.83 5.60
N MET A 41 1.94 14.41 5.90
CA MET A 41 2.34 13.01 5.80
C MET A 41 2.31 12.34 7.17
N ILE A 42 1.67 11.19 7.23
CA ILE A 42 1.68 10.29 8.37
C ILE A 42 2.41 9.02 7.99
N ASN A 43 3.42 8.68 8.76
CA ASN A 43 4.19 7.46 8.57
C ASN A 43 4.62 6.89 9.92
N PRO A 44 4.23 5.66 10.28
CA PRO A 44 4.55 5.08 11.59
C PRO A 44 6.05 4.87 11.81
N GLY A 45 6.85 4.85 10.73
CA GLY A 45 8.25 4.50 10.81
C GLY A 45 8.48 3.04 11.22
N TYR A 46 9.73 2.64 11.27
CA TYR A 46 10.16 1.36 11.82
C TYR A 46 11.02 1.59 13.05
N LYS A 47 10.64 1.02 14.20
CA LYS A 47 11.31 1.24 15.49
C LYS A 47 11.55 2.73 15.80
N GLY A 48 10.55 3.58 15.53
CA GLY A 48 10.60 5.01 15.76
C GLY A 48 11.43 5.83 14.76
N LYS A 49 11.98 5.21 13.72
CA LYS A 49 12.77 5.89 12.68
C LYS A 49 12.04 5.89 11.35
N LEU A 50 12.00 7.05 10.70
CA LEU A 50 11.49 7.19 9.34
C LEU A 50 12.59 6.78 8.34
N ASN A 51 12.17 6.09 7.28
CA ASN A 51 13.09 5.66 6.23
C ASN A 51 13.55 6.86 5.41
N SER A 52 14.85 6.91 5.09
CA SER A 52 15.47 8.01 4.34
C SER A 52 14.90 8.19 2.93
N ALA A 53 14.53 7.10 2.24
CA ALA A 53 13.92 7.19 0.91
C ALA A 53 12.50 7.79 0.97
N VAL A 54 11.72 7.46 2.03
CA VAL A 54 10.41 8.07 2.28
C VAL A 54 10.55 9.57 2.56
N LEU A 55 11.51 9.95 3.41
CA LEU A 55 11.80 11.36 3.70
C LEU A 55 12.30 12.12 2.46
N TYR A 56 13.11 11.48 1.63
CA TYR A 56 13.57 12.07 0.37
C TYR A 56 12.40 12.32 -0.59
N ALA A 57 11.50 11.34 -0.76
CA ALA A 57 10.31 11.50 -1.57
C ALA A 57 9.40 12.64 -1.04
N ALA A 58 9.19 12.70 0.28
CA ALA A 58 8.43 13.77 0.92
C ALA A 58 9.08 15.16 0.67
N LYS A 59 10.40 15.25 0.79
CA LYS A 59 11.17 16.48 0.49
C LYS A 59 11.00 16.90 -0.98
N LYS A 60 11.05 15.94 -1.93
CA LYS A 60 10.82 16.24 -3.36
C LYS A 60 9.41 16.75 -3.63
N CYS A 61 8.42 16.24 -2.91
CA CYS A 61 7.03 16.73 -2.94
C CYS A 61 6.80 18.00 -2.10
N LYS A 62 7.86 18.58 -1.51
CA LYS A 62 7.80 19.79 -0.66
C LYS A 62 6.83 19.66 0.52
N ILE A 63 6.63 18.44 1.05
CA ILE A 63 5.82 18.19 2.23
C ILE A 63 6.55 18.74 3.46
N LYS A 64 5.90 19.65 4.19
CA LYS A 64 6.48 20.33 5.36
C LYS A 64 6.05 19.70 6.68
N GLU A 65 4.90 19.05 6.73
CA GLU A 65 4.34 18.45 7.93
C GLU A 65 4.43 16.93 7.85
N ILE A 66 5.26 16.34 8.70
CA ILE A 66 5.50 14.89 8.77
C ILE A 66 5.37 14.46 10.22
N TYR A 67 4.48 13.51 10.47
CA TYR A 67 4.25 12.96 11.80
C TYR A 67 4.59 11.48 11.84
N SER A 68 5.50 11.11 12.76
CA SER A 68 5.91 9.71 12.98
C SER A 68 4.92 9.00 13.89
N ILE A 69 3.69 8.84 13.41
CA ILE A 69 2.60 8.14 14.09
C ILE A 69 1.90 7.21 13.10
N GLY A 70 1.19 6.22 13.59
CA GLY A 70 0.49 5.25 12.74
C GLY A 70 -0.73 4.63 13.42
N GLY A 71 -1.36 3.71 12.72
CA GLY A 71 -2.54 3.01 13.20
C GLY A 71 -3.79 3.88 13.35
N PRO A 72 -4.82 3.40 14.09
CA PRO A 72 -6.07 4.12 14.30
C PRO A 72 -5.89 5.50 14.93
N SER A 73 -4.97 5.63 15.88
CA SER A 73 -4.70 6.90 16.58
C SER A 73 -4.24 7.99 15.61
N ALA A 74 -3.47 7.63 14.59
CA ALA A 74 -3.02 8.58 13.58
C ALA A 74 -4.17 9.05 12.68
N ILE A 75 -5.08 8.16 12.31
CA ILE A 75 -6.29 8.49 11.54
C ILE A 75 -7.17 9.44 12.36
N ALA A 76 -7.45 9.11 13.63
CA ALA A 76 -8.22 9.97 14.52
C ALA A 76 -7.56 11.35 14.70
N ALA A 77 -6.23 11.39 14.87
CA ALA A 77 -5.50 12.64 15.07
C ALA A 77 -5.63 13.62 13.90
N VAL A 78 -5.66 13.13 12.65
CA VAL A 78 -5.83 14.01 11.48
C VAL A 78 -7.29 14.26 11.12
N ALA A 79 -8.22 13.36 11.50
CA ALA A 79 -9.63 13.53 11.29
C ALA A 79 -10.25 14.60 12.22
N TYR A 80 -9.93 14.53 13.51
CA TYR A 80 -10.50 15.40 14.53
C TYR A 80 -9.58 16.58 14.89
N GLY A 81 -8.28 16.43 14.64
CA GLY A 81 -7.26 17.35 15.10
C GLY A 81 -6.82 17.08 16.54
N THR A 82 -5.69 17.66 16.90
CA THR A 82 -5.12 17.64 18.27
C THR A 82 -4.48 19.01 18.56
N LYS A 83 -3.94 19.20 19.76
CA LYS A 83 -3.17 20.43 20.08
C LYS A 83 -1.99 20.66 19.13
N LYS A 84 -1.42 19.59 18.54
CA LYS A 84 -0.23 19.65 17.66
C LYS A 84 -0.54 19.42 16.18
N ILE A 85 -1.61 18.72 15.86
CA ILE A 85 -1.97 18.34 14.50
C ILE A 85 -3.32 18.97 14.16
N LYS A 86 -3.35 19.88 13.21
CA LYS A 86 -4.60 20.47 12.72
C LYS A 86 -5.35 19.44 11.88
N LYS A 87 -6.69 19.35 12.05
CA LYS A 87 -7.53 18.47 11.23
C LYS A 87 -7.34 18.74 9.74
N VAL A 88 -7.65 17.74 8.93
CA VAL A 88 -7.58 17.81 7.47
C VAL A 88 -8.96 17.62 6.85
N ASN A 89 -9.11 18.01 5.58
CA ASN A 89 -10.36 17.82 4.85
C ASN A 89 -10.51 16.40 4.27
N LYS A 90 -9.37 15.72 3.98
CA LYS A 90 -9.38 14.37 3.41
C LYS A 90 -8.17 13.57 3.87
N ILE A 91 -8.36 12.25 4.03
CA ILE A 91 -7.29 11.29 4.32
C ILE A 91 -7.22 10.32 3.14
N VAL A 92 -6.01 10.10 2.62
CA VAL A 92 -5.73 9.18 1.51
C VAL A 92 -4.51 8.30 1.83
N GLY A 93 -4.34 7.24 1.10
CA GLY A 93 -3.19 6.34 1.18
C GLY A 93 -3.53 4.99 1.84
N PRO A 94 -2.82 3.93 1.47
CA PRO A 94 -3.08 2.58 1.96
C PRO A 94 -2.70 2.41 3.43
N GLY A 95 -3.33 1.43 4.09
CA GLY A 95 -3.03 1.05 5.46
C GLY A 95 -3.42 -0.40 5.72
N ASN A 96 -3.07 -0.92 6.89
CA ASN A 96 -3.50 -2.24 7.32
C ASN A 96 -4.99 -2.25 7.73
N ALA A 97 -5.51 -3.44 8.10
CA ALA A 97 -6.92 -3.61 8.50
C ALA A 97 -7.37 -2.66 9.63
N TYR A 98 -6.48 -2.34 10.58
CA TYR A 98 -6.79 -1.40 11.66
C TYR A 98 -6.92 0.04 11.15
N VAL A 99 -6.08 0.44 10.21
CA VAL A 99 -6.17 1.76 9.55
C VAL A 99 -7.42 1.83 8.70
N ALA A 100 -7.74 0.75 7.98
CA ALA A 100 -8.95 0.66 7.18
C ALA A 100 -10.22 0.78 8.05
N ALA A 101 -10.27 0.06 9.19
CA ALA A 101 -11.36 0.18 10.15
C ALA A 101 -11.48 1.62 10.69
N ALA A 102 -10.37 2.22 11.11
CA ALA A 102 -10.38 3.60 11.59
C ALA A 102 -10.85 4.62 10.53
N LYS A 103 -10.51 4.41 9.26
CA LYS A 103 -11.03 5.24 8.17
C LYS A 103 -12.54 5.12 8.00
N LYS A 104 -13.10 3.92 8.21
CA LYS A 104 -14.56 3.71 8.21
C LYS A 104 -15.25 4.50 9.31
N GLU A 105 -14.70 4.46 10.53
CA GLU A 105 -15.25 5.16 11.69
C GLU A 105 -15.27 6.69 11.52
N VAL A 106 -14.29 7.27 10.83
CA VAL A 106 -14.23 8.71 10.60
C VAL A 106 -14.86 9.15 9.27
N PHE A 107 -15.48 8.22 8.55
CA PHE A 107 -16.19 8.53 7.30
C PHE A 107 -17.36 9.47 7.56
N GLY A 108 -17.41 10.60 6.85
CA GLY A 108 -18.41 11.66 7.07
C GLY A 108 -17.88 12.81 7.92
N GLU A 109 -16.96 12.57 8.87
CA GLU A 109 -16.25 13.63 9.60
C GLU A 109 -15.12 14.24 8.78
N VAL A 110 -14.49 13.41 7.97
CA VAL A 110 -13.41 13.75 7.05
C VAL A 110 -13.59 12.98 5.75
N GLY A 111 -13.20 13.56 4.63
CA GLY A 111 -13.23 12.86 3.35
C GLY A 111 -12.25 11.66 3.38
N ILE A 112 -12.73 10.51 2.91
CA ILE A 112 -11.89 9.32 2.73
C ILE A 112 -11.86 8.98 1.24
N GLU A 113 -10.82 8.31 0.76
CA GLU A 113 -10.81 7.73 -0.58
C GLU A 113 -11.97 6.75 -0.76
N GLY A 114 -12.53 6.67 -1.97
CA GLY A 114 -13.76 5.92 -2.26
C GLY A 114 -13.67 4.40 -2.06
N MET A 115 -12.45 3.84 -1.96
CA MET A 115 -12.23 2.42 -1.63
C MET A 115 -11.33 2.28 -0.42
N ILE A 116 -11.82 1.52 0.57
CA ILE A 116 -10.98 1.07 1.68
C ILE A 116 -10.29 -0.20 1.20
N ALA A 117 -9.00 -0.11 0.89
CA ALA A 117 -8.23 -1.21 0.38
C ALA A 117 -8.20 -2.38 1.37
N GLY A 118 -8.63 -3.55 0.91
CA GLY A 118 -8.38 -4.85 1.55
C GLY A 118 -7.03 -5.44 1.12
N PRO A 119 -6.74 -6.70 1.47
CA PRO A 119 -5.62 -7.44 0.92
C PRO A 119 -5.69 -7.46 -0.61
N SER A 120 -4.54 -7.24 -1.24
CA SER A 120 -4.50 -7.19 -2.71
C SER A 120 -4.61 -8.58 -3.31
N GLU A 121 -5.27 -8.63 -4.46
CA GLU A 121 -5.41 -9.85 -5.26
C GLU A 121 -4.74 -9.63 -6.62
N VAL A 122 -4.10 -10.66 -7.15
CA VAL A 122 -3.58 -10.69 -8.51
C VAL A 122 -4.07 -11.94 -9.22
N THR A 123 -4.59 -11.78 -10.42
CA THR A 123 -4.95 -12.89 -11.30
C THR A 123 -4.12 -12.81 -12.56
N ILE A 124 -3.36 -13.86 -12.86
CA ILE A 124 -2.56 -13.99 -14.07
C ILE A 124 -3.21 -15.03 -14.98
N VAL A 125 -3.52 -14.62 -16.19
CA VAL A 125 -4.03 -15.51 -17.23
C VAL A 125 -2.91 -15.74 -18.23
N CYS A 126 -2.54 -17.00 -18.46
CA CYS A 126 -1.43 -17.34 -19.34
C CYS A 126 -1.74 -18.51 -20.27
N ASP A 127 -0.91 -18.69 -21.26
CA ASP A 127 -0.94 -19.78 -22.21
C ASP A 127 0.37 -20.61 -22.23
N LYS A 128 0.46 -21.60 -23.11
CA LYS A 128 1.64 -22.47 -23.24
C LYS A 128 2.91 -21.76 -23.71
N PHE A 129 2.82 -20.57 -24.25
CA PHE A 129 3.96 -19.77 -24.76
C PHE A 129 4.49 -18.79 -23.75
N SER A 130 3.78 -18.60 -22.64
CA SER A 130 4.17 -17.68 -21.57
C SER A 130 5.41 -18.16 -20.82
N ASN A 131 6.23 -17.25 -20.31
CA ASN A 131 7.45 -17.57 -19.56
C ASN A 131 7.10 -17.91 -18.09
N PRO A 132 7.35 -19.15 -17.61
CA PRO A 132 7.04 -19.56 -16.23
C PRO A 132 7.77 -18.77 -15.17
N GLU A 133 9.02 -18.37 -15.43
CA GLU A 133 9.86 -17.62 -14.51
C GLU A 133 9.25 -16.23 -14.23
N TRP A 134 8.79 -15.55 -15.26
CA TRP A 134 8.16 -14.24 -15.13
C TRP A 134 6.81 -14.31 -14.40
N ILE A 135 5.99 -15.31 -14.74
CA ILE A 135 4.72 -15.54 -14.05
C ILE A 135 4.96 -15.80 -12.55
N ALA A 136 5.94 -16.62 -12.22
CA ALA A 136 6.30 -16.89 -10.83
C ALA A 136 6.75 -15.62 -10.10
N SER A 137 7.55 -14.78 -10.77
CA SER A 137 8.00 -13.50 -10.21
C SER A 137 6.82 -12.56 -9.91
N ASP A 138 5.86 -12.44 -10.80
CA ASP A 138 4.67 -11.59 -10.63
C ASP A 138 3.77 -12.08 -9.48
N LEU A 139 3.55 -13.40 -9.39
CA LEU A 139 2.79 -13.99 -8.28
C LEU A 139 3.49 -13.77 -6.94
N ILE A 140 4.80 -13.96 -6.89
CA ILE A 140 5.61 -13.75 -5.68
C ILE A 140 5.65 -12.28 -5.28
N ALA A 141 5.76 -11.36 -6.24
CA ALA A 141 5.75 -9.93 -5.98
C ALA A 141 4.47 -9.49 -5.26
N GLN A 142 3.31 -10.06 -5.60
CA GLN A 142 2.08 -9.80 -4.86
C GLN A 142 2.05 -10.54 -3.52
N ALA A 143 2.46 -11.81 -3.48
CA ALA A 143 2.40 -12.65 -2.29
C ALA A 143 3.27 -12.13 -1.13
N GLU A 144 4.41 -11.49 -1.43
CA GLU A 144 5.31 -10.95 -0.39
C GLU A 144 4.78 -9.69 0.31
N HIS A 145 3.73 -9.05 -0.23
CA HIS A 145 3.16 -7.85 0.36
C HIS A 145 2.42 -8.14 1.67
N ASP A 146 1.57 -9.17 1.70
CA ASP A 146 0.76 -9.50 2.87
C ASP A 146 0.44 -11.00 2.91
N ILE A 147 0.34 -11.56 4.12
CA ILE A 147 -0.06 -12.96 4.34
C ILE A 147 -1.48 -13.25 3.85
N LEU A 148 -2.32 -12.24 3.74
CA LEU A 148 -3.70 -12.32 3.25
C LEU A 148 -3.80 -12.04 1.74
N ALA A 149 -2.70 -11.69 1.07
CA ALA A 149 -2.71 -11.49 -0.38
C ALA A 149 -3.14 -12.78 -1.08
N GLN A 150 -3.92 -12.63 -2.16
CA GLN A 150 -4.37 -13.75 -2.97
C GLN A 150 -3.74 -13.69 -4.35
N CYS A 151 -3.13 -14.80 -4.76
CA CYS A 151 -2.48 -14.93 -6.06
C CYS A 151 -3.13 -16.06 -6.83
N ILE A 152 -3.66 -15.77 -8.02
CA ILE A 152 -4.43 -16.70 -8.85
C ILE A 152 -3.73 -16.84 -10.19
N LEU A 153 -3.48 -18.08 -10.60
CA LEU A 153 -2.99 -18.42 -11.93
C LEU A 153 -4.04 -19.21 -12.70
N ILE A 154 -4.36 -18.77 -13.89
CA ILE A 154 -5.33 -19.42 -14.78
C ILE A 154 -4.65 -19.77 -16.10
N SER A 155 -4.70 -21.03 -16.49
CA SER A 155 -4.24 -21.50 -17.79
C SER A 155 -5.05 -22.69 -18.30
N LYS A 156 -5.17 -22.80 -19.61
CA LYS A 156 -5.71 -23.99 -20.29
C LYS A 156 -4.65 -25.12 -20.39
N ASP A 157 -3.37 -24.80 -20.19
CA ASP A 157 -2.27 -25.77 -20.31
C ASP A 157 -1.73 -26.13 -18.93
N ARG A 158 -2.00 -27.36 -18.49
CA ARG A 158 -1.52 -27.86 -17.21
C ARG A 158 0.01 -27.89 -17.11
N LYS A 159 0.73 -28.05 -18.22
CA LYS A 159 2.19 -28.13 -18.22
C LYS A 159 2.81 -26.77 -17.80
N ILE A 160 2.22 -25.64 -18.21
CA ILE A 160 2.72 -24.32 -17.80
C ILE A 160 2.49 -24.10 -16.31
N ILE A 161 1.34 -24.53 -15.77
CA ILE A 161 1.04 -24.42 -14.34
C ILE A 161 2.09 -25.19 -13.51
N GLU A 162 2.42 -26.42 -13.89
CA GLU A 162 3.43 -27.23 -13.17
C GLU A 162 4.84 -26.58 -13.26
N LYS A 163 5.21 -25.99 -14.41
CA LYS A 163 6.47 -25.25 -14.54
C LYS A 163 6.48 -24.01 -13.63
N VAL A 164 5.39 -23.26 -13.58
CA VAL A 164 5.28 -22.08 -12.70
C VAL A 164 5.39 -22.48 -11.23
N LYS A 165 4.80 -23.60 -10.83
CA LYS A 165 4.97 -24.11 -9.46
C LYS A 165 6.44 -24.37 -9.11
N VAL A 166 7.19 -25.02 -10.00
CA VAL A 166 8.62 -25.26 -9.79
C VAL A 166 9.37 -23.94 -9.64
N GLU A 167 9.12 -23.00 -10.54
CA GLU A 167 9.75 -21.66 -10.49
C GLU A 167 9.42 -20.90 -9.19
N ILE A 168 8.16 -20.97 -8.72
CA ILE A 168 7.78 -20.36 -7.43
C ILE A 168 8.65 -20.92 -6.30
N PHE A 169 8.84 -22.25 -6.22
CA PHE A 169 9.67 -22.86 -5.18
C PHE A 169 11.12 -22.40 -5.26
N GLU A 170 11.69 -22.30 -6.46
CA GLU A 170 13.08 -21.86 -6.64
C GLU A 170 13.28 -20.38 -6.32
N GLN A 171 12.36 -19.52 -6.72
CA GLN A 171 12.45 -18.09 -6.47
C GLN A 171 12.18 -17.74 -5.00
N LEU A 172 11.26 -18.44 -4.34
CA LEU A 172 11.00 -18.26 -2.91
C LEU A 172 12.24 -18.46 -2.04
N LYS A 173 13.19 -19.31 -2.45
CA LYS A 173 14.46 -19.51 -1.72
C LYS A 173 15.35 -18.25 -1.70
N LYS A 174 15.18 -17.35 -2.68
CA LYS A 174 16.06 -16.20 -2.93
C LYS A 174 15.53 -14.90 -2.35
N ILE A 175 14.27 -14.81 -1.97
CA ILE A 175 13.65 -13.55 -1.52
C ILE A 175 13.72 -13.38 0.01
N PRO A 176 13.96 -12.15 0.50
CA PRO A 176 14.04 -11.86 1.93
C PRO A 176 12.74 -12.13 2.69
N ARG A 177 11.57 -11.92 2.05
CA ARG A 177 10.23 -12.08 2.66
C ARG A 177 9.60 -13.44 2.39
N ASN A 178 10.40 -14.46 2.23
CA ASN A 178 9.99 -15.83 1.92
C ASN A 178 8.83 -16.32 2.81
N SER A 179 8.90 -16.13 4.13
CA SER A 179 7.88 -16.64 5.07
C SER A 179 6.49 -16.03 4.81
N ILE A 180 6.41 -14.75 4.44
CA ILE A 180 5.17 -14.07 4.12
C ILE A 180 4.62 -14.57 2.79
N ALA A 181 5.45 -14.58 1.74
CA ALA A 181 5.07 -15.04 0.41
C ALA A 181 4.61 -16.51 0.42
N ARG A 182 5.33 -17.39 1.14
CA ARG A 182 4.91 -18.79 1.30
C ARG A 182 3.54 -18.88 1.95
N LYS A 183 3.30 -18.16 3.05
CA LYS A 183 2.02 -18.21 3.74
C LYS A 183 0.89 -17.73 2.84
N SER A 184 1.08 -16.61 2.11
CA SER A 184 0.11 -16.11 1.14
C SER A 184 -0.20 -17.12 0.04
N LEU A 185 0.83 -17.63 -0.65
CA LEU A 185 0.68 -18.57 -1.79
C LEU A 185 0.05 -19.89 -1.39
N PHE A 186 0.44 -20.47 -0.23
CA PHE A 186 -0.06 -21.79 0.17
C PHE A 186 -1.38 -21.76 0.94
N SER A 187 -1.76 -20.61 1.53
CA SER A 187 -3.04 -20.49 2.23
C SER A 187 -4.15 -19.89 1.35
N ASN A 188 -3.80 -18.95 0.47
CA ASN A 188 -4.77 -18.17 -0.30
C ASN A 188 -4.55 -18.25 -1.82
N GLY A 189 -3.44 -18.80 -2.29
CA GLY A 189 -3.14 -18.93 -3.70
C GLY A 189 -3.98 -20.02 -4.39
N ILE A 190 -4.27 -19.82 -5.67
CA ILE A 190 -4.98 -20.76 -6.55
C ILE A 190 -4.17 -20.92 -7.84
N LEU A 191 -3.85 -22.17 -8.19
CA LEU A 191 -3.11 -22.50 -9.42
C LEU A 191 -3.85 -23.55 -10.24
#